data_404cc903ae1280ef28845bc80ae3adff
#
_entry.id   404cc903ae1280ef28845bc80ae3adff
#
_cell.length_a   1.000
_cell.length_b   1.000
_cell.length_c   1.000
_cell.angle_alpha   90.00
_cell.angle_beta   90.00
_cell.angle_gamma   90.00
#
_symmetry.space_group_name_H-M   'P 1'
#
loop_
_entity.id
_entity.type
_entity.pdbx_description
1 polymer ?
#
loop_
_entity_poly.entity_id
_entity_poly.type
_entity_poly.pdbx_seq_one_letter_code
_entity_poly.pdbx_strand_id
1 'polypeptide(L)'
;RWGRGHETYGEDPYLTSKLGVAFINGLQGDGKYLKTAACAKHFAVHSGPEESRHEFNAIVNEKDLYETYLPAFEEAVKEADVESVMGAYNPTNGEVCCGSETLLKNILRGKWNFKGHVVSDCGAIADFHLYHKVTSNAKESAALAIKNGCDLNCGKVYLQMLAAYEEG
;
A
#
# COMPACT_ATOMS: atom_id res chain seq x y z
N ARG A 1 20.78 3.94 -0.44
CA ARG A 1 20.16 3.71 0.88
C ARG A 1 19.15 2.58 0.84
N TRP A 2 18.35 2.51 -0.18
CA TRP A 2 17.27 1.55 -0.36
C TRP A 2 17.51 0.74 -1.63
N GLY A 3 17.54 -0.61 -1.51
CA GLY A 3 17.92 -1.51 -2.59
C GLY A 3 17.04 -1.42 -3.85
N ARG A 4 15.83 -0.87 -3.73
CA ARG A 4 14.83 -0.74 -4.80
C ARG A 4 14.64 0.70 -5.30
N GLY A 5 15.61 1.57 -5.05
CA GLY A 5 15.56 2.97 -5.51
C GLY A 5 15.39 3.11 -7.04
N HIS A 6 15.84 2.15 -7.82
CA HIS A 6 15.66 2.11 -9.27
C HIS A 6 14.21 1.90 -9.73
N GLU A 7 13.28 1.56 -8.82
CA GLU A 7 11.85 1.43 -9.12
C GLU A 7 11.08 2.75 -8.95
N THR A 8 11.79 3.84 -8.70
CA THR A 8 11.21 5.18 -8.50
C THR A 8 11.74 6.18 -9.53
N TYR A 9 11.05 7.29 -9.70
CA TYR A 9 11.47 8.40 -10.57
C TYR A 9 12.41 9.40 -9.87
N GLY A 10 12.86 9.11 -8.66
CA GLY A 10 13.78 9.94 -7.90
C GLY A 10 13.22 10.42 -6.56
N GLU A 11 13.91 11.39 -5.97
CA GLU A 11 13.62 11.89 -4.62
C GLU A 11 12.63 13.07 -4.62
N ASP A 12 12.43 13.72 -5.76
CA ASP A 12 11.51 14.86 -5.89
C ASP A 12 10.06 14.37 -5.99
N PRO A 13 9.19 14.70 -5.02
CA PRO A 13 7.79 14.28 -5.05
C PRO A 13 7.02 14.84 -6.25
N TYR A 14 7.31 16.06 -6.67
CA TYR A 14 6.64 16.67 -7.82
C TYR A 14 7.01 15.96 -9.13
N LEU A 15 8.30 15.74 -9.38
CA LEU A 15 8.75 15.01 -10.56
C LEU A 15 8.18 13.58 -10.58
N THR A 16 8.23 12.90 -9.44
CA THR A 16 7.68 11.55 -9.30
C THR A 16 6.18 11.52 -9.58
N SER A 17 5.43 12.50 -9.08
CA SER A 17 4.01 12.65 -9.35
C SER A 17 3.73 12.81 -10.85
N LYS A 18 4.39 13.76 -11.51
CA LYS A 18 4.13 14.05 -12.94
C LYS A 18 4.50 12.88 -13.86
N LEU A 19 5.64 12.25 -13.62
CA LEU A 19 6.05 11.07 -14.40
C LEU A 19 5.14 9.87 -14.08
N GLY A 20 4.78 9.66 -12.81
CA GLY A 20 3.87 8.60 -12.40
C GLY A 20 2.48 8.73 -13.04
N VAL A 21 1.88 9.91 -13.00
CA VAL A 21 0.58 10.20 -13.64
C VAL A 21 0.64 9.94 -15.15
N ALA A 22 1.69 10.44 -15.83
CA ALA A 22 1.86 10.21 -17.27
C ALA A 22 2.01 8.72 -17.60
N PHE A 23 2.76 7.99 -16.80
CA PHE A 23 2.96 6.54 -16.97
C PHE A 23 1.66 5.75 -16.73
N ILE A 24 0.91 6.06 -15.67
CA ILE A 24 -0.38 5.43 -15.37
C ILE A 24 -1.36 5.66 -16.52
N ASN A 25 -1.52 6.90 -16.98
CA ASN A 25 -2.40 7.23 -18.10
C ASN A 25 -2.03 6.49 -19.38
N GLY A 26 -0.72 6.36 -19.68
CA GLY A 26 -0.24 5.60 -20.83
C GLY A 26 -0.55 4.09 -20.74
N LEU A 27 -0.42 3.51 -19.54
CA LEU A 27 -0.77 2.11 -19.28
C LEU A 27 -2.28 1.85 -19.34
N GLN A 28 -3.06 2.67 -18.65
CA GLN A 28 -4.51 2.48 -18.51
C GLN A 28 -5.26 2.88 -19.79
N GLY A 29 -4.73 3.87 -20.52
CA GLY A 29 -5.36 4.40 -21.72
C GLY A 29 -6.59 5.23 -21.41
N ASP A 30 -7.26 5.71 -22.47
CA ASP A 30 -8.41 6.63 -22.45
C ASP A 30 -9.71 5.97 -22.97
N GLY A 31 -9.71 4.67 -23.19
CA GLY A 31 -10.84 3.93 -23.71
C GLY A 31 -11.91 3.62 -22.65
N LYS A 32 -13.04 3.07 -23.10
CA LYS A 32 -14.12 2.60 -22.20
C LYS A 32 -13.64 1.56 -21.19
N TYR A 33 -12.65 0.77 -21.55
CA TYR A 33 -12.03 -0.25 -20.71
C TYR A 33 -10.54 0.03 -20.61
N LEU A 34 -9.96 -0.26 -19.46
CA LEU A 34 -8.52 -0.14 -19.27
C LEU A 34 -7.77 -1.07 -20.21
N LYS A 35 -6.68 -0.60 -20.82
CA LYS A 35 -5.75 -1.46 -21.57
C LYS A 35 -5.03 -2.42 -20.64
N THR A 36 -4.62 -1.92 -19.48
CA THR A 36 -4.08 -2.67 -18.36
C THR A 36 -4.27 -1.87 -17.06
N ALA A 37 -4.32 -2.53 -15.92
CA ALA A 37 -4.38 -1.87 -14.63
C ALA A 37 -2.98 -1.44 -14.21
N ALA A 38 -2.80 -0.16 -13.88
CA ALA A 38 -1.59 0.32 -13.21
C ALA A 38 -1.69 0.09 -11.71
N CYS A 39 -0.54 -0.14 -11.06
CA CYS A 39 -0.46 -0.33 -9.61
C CYS A 39 0.61 0.59 -9.02
N ALA A 40 0.18 1.59 -8.25
CA ALA A 40 1.10 2.46 -7.51
C ALA A 40 1.63 1.75 -6.27
N LYS A 41 2.96 1.71 -6.08
CA LYS A 41 3.59 0.96 -4.99
C LYS A 41 4.86 1.61 -4.46
N HIS A 42 5.23 1.34 -3.25
CA HIS A 42 4.56 0.56 -2.20
C HIS A 42 4.01 1.55 -1.17
N PHE A 43 2.72 1.50 -0.91
CA PHE A 43 2.00 2.46 -0.07
C PHE A 43 2.04 2.02 1.41
N ALA A 44 2.76 2.72 2.30
CA ALA A 44 3.54 3.93 2.08
C ALA A 44 4.84 3.89 2.93
N VAL A 45 5.73 4.85 2.65
CA VAL A 45 7.00 5.00 3.39
C VAL A 45 7.89 3.75 3.30
N HIS A 46 7.86 3.04 2.18
CA HIS A 46 8.69 1.86 1.93
C HIS A 46 10.09 2.27 1.48
N SER A 47 10.90 2.76 2.41
CA SER A 47 12.23 3.31 2.16
C SER A 47 13.29 2.88 3.19
N GLY A 48 13.03 1.80 3.92
CA GLY A 48 13.95 1.22 4.88
C GLY A 48 15.06 0.37 4.22
N PRO A 49 15.98 -0.16 5.04
CA PRO A 49 16.99 -1.09 4.56
C PRO A 49 16.35 -2.35 3.95
N GLU A 50 16.86 -2.80 2.81
CA GLU A 50 16.32 -3.96 2.10
C GLU A 50 16.35 -5.24 2.96
N GLU A 51 17.39 -5.42 3.76
CA GLU A 51 17.58 -6.60 4.62
C GLU A 51 16.47 -6.73 5.69
N SER A 52 15.95 -5.61 6.16
CA SER A 52 14.92 -5.57 7.22
C SER A 52 13.53 -5.20 6.71
N ARG A 53 13.25 -5.28 5.42
CA ARG A 53 11.97 -4.82 4.83
C ARG A 53 10.73 -5.47 5.44
N HIS A 54 10.85 -6.70 5.97
CA HIS A 54 9.77 -7.43 6.64
C HIS A 54 9.64 -7.12 8.13
N GLU A 55 10.60 -6.41 8.73
CA GLU A 55 10.66 -6.14 10.16
C GLU A 55 10.69 -4.65 10.50
N PHE A 56 11.12 -3.84 9.53
CA PHE A 56 11.33 -2.41 9.68
C PHE A 56 10.01 -1.66 9.89
N ASN A 57 9.96 -0.84 10.95
CA ASN A 57 8.86 0.10 11.17
C ASN A 57 9.32 1.50 10.75
N ALA A 58 8.70 2.06 9.73
CA ALA A 58 9.00 3.39 9.24
C ALA A 58 8.41 4.46 10.17
N ILE A 59 9.27 5.14 10.92
CA ILE A 59 8.88 6.28 11.76
C ILE A 59 9.04 7.55 10.94
N VAL A 60 7.95 8.24 10.71
CA VAL A 60 7.90 9.46 9.91
C VAL A 60 7.03 10.50 10.63
N ASN A 61 7.48 11.76 10.65
CA ASN A 61 6.67 12.85 11.15
C ASN A 61 5.57 13.24 10.12
N GLU A 62 4.57 13.96 10.58
CA GLU A 62 3.42 14.32 9.75
C GLU A 62 3.82 15.17 8.53
N LYS A 63 4.75 16.11 8.71
CA LYS A 63 5.23 16.97 7.62
C LYS A 63 5.86 16.13 6.50
N ASP A 64 6.81 15.28 6.83
CA ASP A 64 7.48 14.44 5.83
C ASP A 64 6.53 13.44 5.19
N LEU A 65 5.57 12.90 5.97
CA LEU A 65 4.55 12.02 5.42
C LEU A 65 3.75 12.71 4.31
N TYR A 66 3.22 13.93 4.57
CA TYR A 66 2.36 14.65 3.64
C TYR A 66 3.10 15.45 2.57
N GLU A 67 4.35 15.85 2.80
CA GLU A 67 5.11 16.64 1.83
C GLU A 67 6.06 15.81 0.96
N THR A 68 6.41 14.58 1.39
CA THR A 68 7.41 13.75 0.69
C THR A 68 6.84 12.40 0.26
N TYR A 69 6.22 11.64 1.17
CA TYR A 69 5.88 10.23 0.89
C TYR A 69 4.50 10.03 0.25
N LEU A 70 3.53 10.88 0.56
CA LEU A 70 2.17 10.74 0.05
C LEU A 70 1.89 11.45 -1.28
N PRO A 71 2.54 12.57 -1.67
CA PRO A 71 2.10 13.36 -2.83
C PRO A 71 2.01 12.57 -4.13
N ALA A 72 2.98 11.71 -4.44
CA ALA A 72 2.96 10.93 -5.68
C ALA A 72 1.80 9.91 -5.72
N PHE A 73 1.43 9.33 -4.58
CA PHE A 73 0.25 8.46 -4.49
C PHE A 73 -1.05 9.26 -4.60
N GLU A 74 -1.11 10.44 -3.98
CA GLU A 74 -2.27 11.32 -4.07
C GLU A 74 -2.55 11.73 -5.51
N GLU A 75 -1.53 12.18 -6.24
CA GLU A 75 -1.68 12.53 -7.65
C GLU A 75 -1.99 11.31 -8.54
N ALA A 76 -1.40 10.14 -8.27
CA ALA A 76 -1.76 8.92 -8.98
C ALA A 76 -3.25 8.57 -8.82
N VAL A 77 -3.83 8.81 -7.65
CA VAL A 77 -5.26 8.61 -7.40
C VAL A 77 -6.11 9.70 -8.03
N LYS A 78 -5.78 10.98 -7.79
CA LYS A 78 -6.66 12.12 -8.15
C LYS A 78 -6.56 12.53 -9.61
N GLU A 79 -5.36 12.41 -10.21
CA GLU A 79 -5.09 12.92 -11.55
C GLU A 79 -5.05 11.79 -12.61
N ALA A 80 -4.82 10.55 -12.18
CA ALA A 80 -4.67 9.42 -13.10
C ALA A 80 -5.67 8.29 -12.86
N ASP A 81 -6.56 8.40 -11.87
CA ASP A 81 -7.51 7.33 -11.51
C ASP A 81 -6.84 5.96 -11.48
N VAL A 82 -5.69 5.86 -10.82
CA VAL A 82 -4.93 4.61 -10.76
C VAL A 82 -5.80 3.47 -10.26
N GLU A 83 -5.83 2.36 -11.00
CA GLU A 83 -6.71 1.22 -10.71
C GLU A 83 -6.33 0.48 -9.44
N SER A 84 -5.04 0.41 -9.13
CA SER A 84 -4.57 -0.36 -7.98
C SER A 84 -3.52 0.38 -7.17
N VAL A 85 -3.52 0.12 -5.87
CA VAL A 85 -2.47 0.54 -4.93
C VAL A 85 -1.98 -0.68 -4.16
N MET A 86 -0.67 -0.86 -4.08
CA MET A 86 -0.07 -1.96 -3.33
C MET A 86 0.42 -1.48 -1.98
N GLY A 87 -0.11 -2.08 -0.89
CA GLY A 87 0.37 -1.84 0.46
C GLY A 87 1.77 -2.40 0.68
N ALA A 88 2.60 -1.66 1.41
CA ALA A 88 3.99 -2.02 1.69
C ALA A 88 4.13 -3.12 2.75
N TYR A 89 5.32 -3.73 2.82
CA TYR A 89 5.68 -4.69 3.86
C TYR A 89 5.74 -4.05 5.25
N ASN A 90 6.36 -2.89 5.33
CA ASN A 90 6.64 -2.23 6.61
C ASN A 90 5.38 -1.67 7.27
N PRO A 91 5.33 -1.62 8.59
CA PRO A 91 4.50 -0.66 9.29
C PRO A 91 4.97 0.78 9.04
N THR A 92 4.03 1.71 9.10
CA THR A 92 4.30 3.15 9.13
C THR A 92 3.74 3.70 10.43
N ASN A 93 4.60 4.29 11.25
CA ASN A 93 4.26 4.78 12.60
C ASN A 93 3.55 3.71 13.47
N GLY A 94 3.94 2.45 13.32
CA GLY A 94 3.39 1.32 14.06
C GLY A 94 2.16 0.65 13.45
N GLU A 95 1.51 1.24 12.43
CA GLU A 95 0.42 0.60 11.71
C GLU A 95 0.94 -0.17 10.49
N VAL A 96 0.66 -1.46 10.41
CA VAL A 96 1.01 -2.29 9.23
C VAL A 96 0.32 -1.76 7.99
N CYS A 97 1.06 -1.42 6.93
CA CYS A 97 0.52 -0.70 5.77
C CYS A 97 -0.68 -1.40 5.12
N CYS A 98 -0.64 -2.73 4.98
CA CYS A 98 -1.76 -3.51 4.43
C CYS A 98 -2.95 -3.69 5.40
N GLY A 99 -2.87 -3.15 6.61
CA GLY A 99 -3.93 -3.18 7.63
C GLY A 99 -4.10 -1.83 8.34
N SER A 100 -3.57 -0.75 7.77
CA SER A 100 -3.58 0.58 8.37
C SER A 100 -4.94 1.25 8.18
N GLU A 101 -5.59 1.60 9.28
CA GLU A 101 -6.79 2.43 9.25
C GLU A 101 -6.46 3.84 8.76
N THR A 102 -5.33 4.39 9.22
CA THR A 102 -4.88 5.73 8.83
C THR A 102 -4.63 5.82 7.32
N LEU A 103 -3.81 4.91 6.78
CA LEU A 103 -3.42 4.97 5.37
C LEU A 103 -4.55 4.55 4.42
N LEU A 104 -5.20 3.40 4.68
CA LEU A 104 -6.14 2.82 3.72
C LEU A 104 -7.53 3.43 3.82
N LYS A 105 -8.09 3.56 5.05
CA LYS A 105 -9.43 4.12 5.21
C LYS A 105 -9.43 5.64 5.18
N ASN A 106 -8.64 6.26 6.07
CA ASN A 106 -8.77 7.70 6.29
C ASN A 106 -8.14 8.52 5.16
N ILE A 107 -6.96 8.14 4.68
CA ILE A 107 -6.24 8.85 3.63
C ILE A 107 -6.69 8.37 2.25
N LEU A 108 -6.41 7.12 1.90
CA LEU A 108 -6.62 6.60 0.54
C LEU A 108 -8.10 6.63 0.14
N ARG A 109 -8.96 5.98 0.92
CA ARG A 109 -10.41 5.93 0.62
C ARG A 109 -11.13 7.21 1.02
N GLY A 110 -10.83 7.77 2.21
CA GLY A 110 -11.54 8.93 2.77
C GLY A 110 -11.13 10.23 2.10
N LYS A 111 -9.87 10.66 2.27
CA LYS A 111 -9.43 11.98 1.77
C LYS A 111 -9.27 12.03 0.25
N TRP A 112 -8.76 10.94 -0.36
CA TRP A 112 -8.49 10.91 -1.81
C TRP A 112 -9.60 10.29 -2.64
N ASN A 113 -10.60 9.66 -1.99
CA ASN A 113 -11.76 9.04 -2.65
C ASN A 113 -11.36 7.94 -3.65
N PHE A 114 -10.30 7.19 -3.36
CA PHE A 114 -9.81 6.09 -4.19
C PHE A 114 -10.90 5.05 -4.43
N LYS A 115 -11.12 4.67 -5.69
CA LYS A 115 -12.19 3.75 -6.12
C LYS A 115 -11.69 2.39 -6.57
N GLY A 116 -10.40 2.28 -6.89
CA GLY A 116 -9.77 1.04 -7.32
C GLY A 116 -9.60 0.04 -6.18
N HIS A 117 -8.73 -0.94 -6.34
CA HIS A 117 -8.48 -1.97 -5.34
C HIS A 117 -7.11 -1.85 -4.69
N VAL A 118 -7.04 -2.26 -3.42
CA VAL A 118 -5.79 -2.36 -2.67
C VAL A 118 -5.33 -3.81 -2.67
N VAL A 119 -4.11 -4.05 -3.11
CA VAL A 119 -3.45 -5.36 -3.04
C VAL A 119 -2.31 -5.33 -2.02
N SER A 120 -2.10 -6.42 -1.29
CA SER A 120 -0.92 -6.54 -0.44
C SER A 120 0.33 -6.80 -1.27
N ASP A 121 1.50 -6.34 -0.83
CA ASP A 121 2.75 -6.96 -1.29
C ASP A 121 2.76 -8.45 -0.93
N CYS A 122 3.54 -9.24 -1.68
CA CYS A 122 3.49 -10.70 -1.57
C CYS A 122 4.00 -11.18 -0.21
N GLY A 123 3.10 -11.75 0.59
CA GLY A 123 3.37 -12.19 1.94
C GLY A 123 3.19 -11.12 3.02
N ALA A 124 3.00 -9.84 2.68
CA ALA A 124 2.95 -8.75 3.64
C ALA A 124 1.89 -8.92 4.75
N ILE A 125 0.75 -9.54 4.46
CA ILE A 125 -0.26 -9.81 5.50
C ILE A 125 0.21 -10.92 6.47
N ALA A 126 1.05 -11.85 6.01
CA ALA A 126 1.64 -12.84 6.91
C ALA A 126 2.64 -12.21 7.89
N ASP A 127 3.30 -11.13 7.48
CA ASP A 127 4.24 -10.40 8.33
C ASP A 127 3.59 -9.81 9.58
N PHE A 128 2.28 -9.57 9.57
CA PHE A 128 1.53 -9.06 10.74
C PHE A 128 1.72 -9.94 11.97
N HIS A 129 1.68 -11.28 11.80
CA HIS A 129 1.87 -12.23 12.90
C HIS A 129 3.28 -12.84 12.93
N LEU A 130 3.98 -12.94 11.79
CA LEU A 130 5.29 -13.57 11.74
C LEU A 130 6.40 -12.63 12.22
N TYR A 131 6.38 -11.37 11.81
CA TYR A 131 7.46 -10.41 12.04
C TYR A 131 7.03 -9.22 12.89
N HIS A 132 5.97 -8.52 12.52
CA HIS A 132 5.53 -7.31 13.23
C HIS A 132 4.83 -7.57 14.56
N LYS A 133 4.30 -8.79 14.77
CA LYS A 133 3.63 -9.20 16.01
C LYS A 133 2.44 -8.32 16.41
N VAL A 134 1.76 -7.71 15.42
CA VAL A 134 0.55 -6.90 15.65
C VAL A 134 -0.71 -7.76 15.74
N THR A 135 -0.62 -9.01 15.29
CA THR A 135 -1.64 -10.04 15.41
C THR A 135 -1.00 -11.34 15.90
N SER A 136 -1.80 -12.25 16.44
CA SER A 136 -1.29 -13.50 17.02
C SER A 136 -1.20 -14.64 16.00
N ASN A 137 -2.01 -14.58 14.93
CA ASN A 137 -2.14 -15.66 13.95
C ASN A 137 -2.66 -15.15 12.59
N ALA A 138 -2.70 -16.06 11.62
CA ALA A 138 -3.12 -15.73 10.25
C ALA A 138 -4.60 -15.32 10.13
N LYS A 139 -5.49 -15.83 11.00
CA LYS A 139 -6.92 -15.46 10.99
C LYS A 139 -7.10 -14.00 11.40
N GLU A 140 -6.48 -13.60 12.51
CA GLU A 140 -6.48 -12.21 12.96
C GLU A 140 -5.84 -11.28 11.91
N SER A 141 -4.76 -11.72 11.25
CA SER A 141 -4.12 -10.94 10.19
C SER A 141 -5.05 -10.75 8.98
N ALA A 142 -5.78 -11.79 8.58
CA ALA A 142 -6.77 -11.71 7.51
C ALA A 142 -7.90 -10.73 7.88
N ALA A 143 -8.44 -10.84 9.10
CA ALA A 143 -9.49 -9.97 9.60
C ALA A 143 -9.05 -8.50 9.67
N LEU A 144 -7.86 -8.22 10.19
CA LEU A 144 -7.32 -6.86 10.28
C LEU A 144 -7.15 -6.24 8.90
N ALA A 145 -6.56 -6.98 7.94
CA ALA A 145 -6.30 -6.48 6.60
C ALA A 145 -7.61 -6.18 5.85
N ILE A 146 -8.57 -7.11 5.82
CA ILE A 146 -9.83 -6.93 5.10
C ILE A 146 -10.71 -5.85 5.74
N LYS A 147 -10.80 -5.80 7.07
CA LYS A 147 -11.54 -4.76 7.80
C LYS A 147 -11.02 -3.35 7.52
N ASN A 148 -9.72 -3.21 7.25
CA ASN A 148 -9.08 -1.92 6.96
C ASN A 148 -8.94 -1.62 5.47
N GLY A 149 -9.42 -2.50 4.57
CA GLY A 149 -9.60 -2.19 3.16
C GLY A 149 -8.47 -2.68 2.24
N CYS A 150 -7.71 -3.71 2.64
CA CYS A 150 -6.86 -4.45 1.73
C CYS A 150 -7.72 -5.51 1.02
N ASP A 151 -8.03 -5.29 -0.26
CA ASP A 151 -9.01 -6.09 -1.00
C ASP A 151 -8.44 -7.44 -1.47
N LEU A 152 -7.18 -7.45 -1.88
CA LEU A 152 -6.50 -8.61 -2.44
C LEU A 152 -5.25 -8.98 -1.64
N ASN A 153 -5.05 -10.27 -1.43
CA ASN A 153 -3.85 -10.81 -0.80
C ASN A 153 -2.95 -11.53 -1.80
N CYS A 154 -1.75 -11.00 -2.06
CA CYS A 154 -0.68 -11.77 -2.68
C CYS A 154 -0.09 -12.72 -1.63
N GLY A 155 -0.65 -13.92 -1.52
CA GLY A 155 -0.27 -14.91 -0.52
C GLY A 155 -1.41 -15.84 -0.14
N LYS A 156 -1.29 -16.49 1.02
CA LYS A 156 -2.25 -17.53 1.47
C LYS A 156 -3.10 -17.11 2.67
N VAL A 157 -2.86 -15.91 3.25
CA VAL A 157 -3.50 -15.53 4.52
C VAL A 157 -5.01 -15.40 4.38
N TYR A 158 -5.51 -14.90 3.25
CA TYR A 158 -6.96 -14.79 3.00
C TYR A 158 -7.68 -16.13 2.84
N LEU A 159 -7.00 -17.25 2.73
CA LEU A 159 -7.61 -18.57 2.88
C LEU A 159 -8.17 -18.81 4.29
N GLN A 160 -7.75 -18.00 5.27
CA GLN A 160 -8.22 -18.06 6.65
C GLN A 160 -9.43 -17.14 6.94
N MET A 161 -9.94 -16.39 5.94
CA MET A 161 -11.03 -15.43 6.16
C MET A 161 -12.32 -16.09 6.65
N LEU A 162 -12.68 -17.26 6.11
CA LEU A 162 -13.89 -17.95 6.54
C LEU A 162 -13.78 -18.38 8.01
N ALA A 163 -12.66 -18.98 8.39
CA ALA A 163 -12.40 -19.36 9.78
C ALA A 163 -12.35 -18.14 10.72
N ALA A 164 -11.79 -17.03 10.26
CA ALA A 164 -11.80 -15.78 11.03
C ALA A 164 -13.21 -15.23 11.25
N TYR A 165 -14.09 -15.35 10.24
CA TYR A 165 -15.49 -14.93 10.34
C TYR A 165 -16.32 -15.81 11.28
N GLU A 166 -16.12 -17.14 11.25
CA GLU A 166 -16.82 -18.10 12.09
C GLU A 166 -16.43 -17.96 13.58
N GLU A 167 -15.24 -17.47 13.87
CA GLU A 167 -14.75 -17.25 15.24
C GLU A 167 -15.14 -15.86 15.80
N GLY A 168 -15.69 -14.92 14.99
CA GLY A 168 -16.07 -13.54 15.38
C GLY A 168 -14.99 -12.53 15.16
#